data_ddf988388d005cc5808db5c8790e6cd8
#
_entry.id   ddf988388d005cc5808db5c8790e6cd8
#
_cell.length_a   1.000
_cell.length_b   1.000
_cell.length_c   1.000
_cell.angle_alpha   90.00
_cell.angle_beta   90.00
_cell.angle_gamma   90.00
#
_symmetry.space_group_name_H-M   'P 1'
#
loop_
_entity.id
_entity.type
_entity.pdbx_description
1 polymer ?
#
loop_
_entity_poly.entity_id
_entity_poly.type
_entity_poly.pdbx_seq_one_letter_code
_entity_poly.pdbx_strand_id
1 'polypeptide(L)'
;MGLKGDGTVVAAGLNDDGQCDLDDINNAVAISAGSEHTVVLKADGTVVAKGYNRYGQCDVSSWDDIIAISAGDYYTVGLKIDGTVVATGDNGDGQCDVDAWNDIVAISAGESHTLGLKSDGTVVAAGYNLYGQCNVSFWNDIVSISAGGWDHSLGLKSDGTVVAAGDKWRGQCDVETWNDIAAISAGGLHSLGL
;
A
#
# COMPACT_ATOMS: atom_id res chain seq x y z
N MET A 1 4.00 -4.44 -14.59
CA MET A 1 4.08 -2.97 -14.79
C MET A 1 5.47 -2.48 -14.46
N GLY A 2 6.00 -1.52 -15.22
CA GLY A 2 7.35 -0.96 -15.04
C GLY A 2 7.37 0.53 -15.34
N LEU A 3 8.03 1.30 -14.47
CA LEU A 3 8.31 2.72 -14.65
C LEU A 3 9.69 2.87 -15.29
N LYS A 4 9.76 3.60 -16.40
CA LYS A 4 11.03 3.88 -17.08
C LYS A 4 11.67 5.17 -16.55
N GLY A 5 12.99 5.30 -16.76
CA GLY A 5 13.74 6.47 -16.32
C GLY A 5 13.36 7.80 -17.02
N ASP A 6 12.62 7.74 -18.12
CA ASP A 6 12.06 8.90 -18.82
C ASP A 6 10.65 9.31 -18.33
N GLY A 7 10.12 8.63 -17.31
CA GLY A 7 8.80 8.89 -16.74
C GLY A 7 7.63 8.29 -17.55
N THR A 8 7.90 7.44 -18.52
CA THR A 8 6.86 6.64 -19.19
C THR A 8 6.63 5.32 -18.45
N VAL A 9 5.42 4.75 -18.58
CA VAL A 9 5.01 3.51 -17.91
C VAL A 9 4.77 2.43 -18.95
N VAL A 10 5.13 1.18 -18.64
CA VAL A 10 4.81 -0.01 -19.43
C VAL A 10 4.05 -1.01 -18.59
N ALA A 11 3.07 -1.67 -19.16
CA ALA A 11 2.32 -2.73 -18.51
C ALA A 11 2.17 -3.94 -19.43
N ALA A 12 1.98 -5.12 -18.84
CA ALA A 12 1.66 -6.35 -19.53
C ALA A 12 0.79 -7.23 -18.65
N GLY A 13 -0.14 -7.93 -19.22
CA GLY A 13 -1.08 -8.83 -18.54
C GLY A 13 -2.50 -8.65 -19.04
N LEU A 14 -3.47 -9.00 -18.20
CA LEU A 14 -4.90 -8.78 -18.44
C LEU A 14 -5.16 -7.29 -18.70
N ASN A 15 -6.03 -6.98 -19.67
CA ASN A 15 -6.36 -5.60 -20.04
C ASN A 15 -7.85 -5.43 -20.42
N ASP A 16 -8.71 -6.26 -19.85
CA ASP A 16 -10.15 -6.25 -20.19
C ASP A 16 -10.84 -4.95 -19.75
N ASP A 17 -10.30 -4.29 -18.69
CA ASP A 17 -10.79 -3.03 -18.15
C ASP A 17 -9.88 -1.83 -18.48
N GLY A 18 -8.84 -2.01 -19.31
CA GLY A 18 -7.90 -0.96 -19.68
C GLY A 18 -6.81 -0.67 -18.64
N GLN A 19 -6.56 -1.60 -17.71
CA GLN A 19 -5.54 -1.45 -16.66
C GLN A 19 -4.11 -1.41 -17.19
N CYS A 20 -3.89 -1.79 -18.45
CA CYS A 20 -2.60 -1.68 -19.15
C CYS A 20 -2.55 -0.54 -20.17
N ASP A 21 -3.61 0.25 -20.34
CA ASP A 21 -3.68 1.36 -21.31
C ASP A 21 -2.98 2.62 -20.76
N LEU A 22 -1.65 2.57 -20.65
CA LEU A 22 -0.82 3.58 -19.98
C LEU A 22 0.04 4.42 -20.95
N ASP A 23 -0.12 4.24 -22.26
CA ASP A 23 0.72 4.87 -23.29
C ASP A 23 0.61 6.41 -23.33
N ASP A 24 -0.51 6.96 -22.82
CA ASP A 24 -0.77 8.41 -22.72
C ASP A 24 -0.17 9.02 -21.44
N ILE A 25 0.39 8.22 -20.54
CA ILE A 25 0.93 8.68 -19.27
C ILE A 25 2.42 9.00 -19.39
N ASN A 26 2.76 10.21 -18.99
CA ASN A 26 4.13 10.72 -18.92
C ASN A 26 4.37 11.42 -17.58
N ASN A 27 5.64 11.71 -17.27
CA ASN A 27 6.06 12.34 -16.02
C ASN A 27 5.67 11.50 -14.77
N ALA A 28 5.55 10.18 -14.92
CA ALA A 28 5.34 9.29 -13.80
C ALA A 28 6.58 9.23 -12.91
N VAL A 29 6.37 9.24 -11.59
CA VAL A 29 7.42 9.11 -10.56
C VAL A 29 7.20 7.89 -9.67
N ALA A 30 5.98 7.36 -9.60
CA ALA A 30 5.66 6.11 -8.91
C ALA A 30 4.49 5.40 -9.59
N ILE A 31 4.44 4.08 -9.40
CA ILE A 31 3.40 3.20 -9.93
C ILE A 31 2.98 2.19 -8.85
N SER A 32 1.71 1.85 -8.81
CA SER A 32 1.18 0.78 -7.95
C SER A 32 0.11 -0.01 -8.69
N ALA A 33 0.12 -1.34 -8.55
CA ALA A 33 -0.85 -2.23 -9.17
C ALA A 33 -1.75 -2.85 -8.11
N GLY A 34 -3.05 -2.67 -8.26
CA GLY A 34 -4.06 -3.46 -7.57
C GLY A 34 -4.36 -4.76 -8.34
N SER A 35 -5.43 -5.46 -8.00
CA SER A 35 -5.83 -6.68 -8.70
C SER A 35 -6.23 -6.42 -10.14
N GLU A 36 -7.04 -5.38 -10.40
CA GLU A 36 -7.61 -5.11 -11.72
C GLU A 36 -7.52 -3.61 -12.10
N HIS A 37 -6.67 -2.84 -11.39
CA HIS A 37 -6.42 -1.44 -11.70
C HIS A 37 -4.96 -1.07 -11.50
N THR A 38 -4.55 -0.01 -12.14
CA THR A 38 -3.21 0.55 -12.10
C THR A 38 -3.28 1.99 -11.65
N VAL A 39 -2.40 2.38 -10.74
CA VAL A 39 -2.29 3.75 -10.21
C VAL A 39 -0.91 4.30 -10.54
N VAL A 40 -0.88 5.53 -10.99
CA VAL A 40 0.34 6.24 -11.39
C VAL A 40 0.37 7.61 -10.71
N LEU A 41 1.42 7.86 -9.96
CA LEU A 41 1.72 9.19 -9.40
C LEU A 41 2.60 9.96 -10.39
N LYS A 42 2.22 11.20 -10.67
CA LYS A 42 2.98 12.11 -11.51
C LYS A 42 3.87 13.04 -10.69
N ALA A 43 4.88 13.60 -11.35
CA ALA A 43 5.85 14.50 -10.72
C ALA A 43 5.23 15.81 -10.16
N ASP A 44 4.05 16.19 -10.62
CA ASP A 44 3.29 17.34 -10.15
C ASP A 44 2.37 17.06 -8.95
N GLY A 45 2.41 15.83 -8.41
CA GLY A 45 1.60 15.40 -7.28
C GLY A 45 0.16 14.99 -7.65
N THR A 46 -0.18 14.98 -8.94
CA THR A 46 -1.47 14.44 -9.41
C THR A 46 -1.40 12.94 -9.61
N VAL A 47 -2.55 12.27 -9.55
CA VAL A 47 -2.66 10.82 -9.68
C VAL A 47 -3.57 10.45 -10.85
N VAL A 48 -3.18 9.43 -11.60
CA VAL A 48 -3.99 8.81 -12.65
C VAL A 48 -4.21 7.34 -12.30
N ALA A 49 -5.44 6.86 -12.43
CA ALA A 49 -5.75 5.45 -12.32
C ALA A 49 -6.49 4.94 -13.56
N LYS A 50 -6.21 3.72 -13.95
CA LYS A 50 -6.80 3.02 -15.11
C LYS A 50 -7.19 1.60 -14.72
N GLY A 51 -8.26 1.09 -15.30
CA GLY A 51 -8.72 -0.27 -15.09
C GLY A 51 -10.12 -0.33 -14.52
N TYR A 52 -10.43 -1.44 -13.89
CA TYR A 52 -11.72 -1.68 -13.24
C TYR A 52 -12.04 -0.59 -12.22
N ASN A 53 -13.28 -0.06 -12.26
CA ASN A 53 -13.69 1.09 -11.42
C ASN A 53 -15.11 0.93 -10.83
N ARG A 54 -15.55 -0.30 -10.59
CA ARG A 54 -16.92 -0.54 -10.11
C ARG A 54 -17.14 -0.07 -8.67
N TYR A 55 -16.06 -0.04 -7.88
CA TYR A 55 -16.08 0.44 -6.49
C TYR A 55 -15.60 1.88 -6.36
N GLY A 56 -15.15 2.53 -7.46
CA GLY A 56 -14.58 3.87 -7.43
C GLY A 56 -13.07 3.90 -7.16
N GLN A 57 -12.38 2.76 -7.28
CA GLN A 57 -10.93 2.66 -7.02
C GLN A 57 -10.05 3.49 -7.96
N CYS A 58 -10.61 3.93 -9.09
CA CYS A 58 -9.95 4.85 -10.02
C CYS A 58 -10.39 6.31 -9.87
N ASP A 59 -11.23 6.66 -8.89
CA ASP A 59 -11.77 8.01 -8.70
C ASP A 59 -10.77 8.93 -7.97
N VAL A 60 -9.57 9.04 -8.53
CA VAL A 60 -8.42 9.78 -7.97
C VAL A 60 -8.21 11.16 -8.60
N SER A 61 -9.05 11.58 -9.54
CA SER A 61 -8.84 12.79 -10.34
C SER A 61 -8.88 14.11 -9.56
N SER A 62 -9.45 14.10 -8.35
CA SER A 62 -9.48 15.24 -7.44
C SER A 62 -8.31 15.28 -6.46
N TRP A 63 -7.42 14.28 -6.50
CA TRP A 63 -6.28 14.21 -5.59
C TRP A 63 -5.17 15.15 -6.03
N ASP A 64 -4.64 15.87 -5.08
CA ASP A 64 -3.55 16.82 -5.21
C ASP A 64 -2.53 16.64 -4.08
N ASP A 65 -1.35 17.17 -4.28
CA ASP A 65 -0.25 17.14 -3.29
C ASP A 65 0.12 15.73 -2.83
N ILE A 66 -0.09 14.72 -3.68
CA ILE A 66 0.22 13.33 -3.39
C ILE A 66 1.73 13.09 -3.55
N ILE A 67 2.34 12.43 -2.54
CA ILE A 67 3.76 12.07 -2.53
C ILE A 67 4.00 10.57 -2.56
N ALA A 68 2.98 9.75 -2.23
CA ALA A 68 3.05 8.29 -2.35
C ALA A 68 1.66 7.71 -2.64
N ILE A 69 1.65 6.58 -3.32
CA ILE A 69 0.44 5.82 -3.67
C ILE A 69 0.61 4.35 -3.32
N SER A 70 -0.49 3.69 -2.95
CA SER A 70 -0.55 2.25 -2.78
C SER A 70 -1.92 1.75 -3.22
N ALA A 71 -1.95 0.72 -4.07
CA ALA A 71 -3.17 0.09 -4.54
C ALA A 71 -3.38 -1.24 -3.79
N GLY A 72 -4.54 -1.40 -3.20
CA GLY A 72 -5.04 -2.67 -2.71
C GLY A 72 -5.80 -3.43 -3.81
N ASP A 73 -6.60 -4.44 -3.47
CA ASP A 73 -7.31 -5.20 -4.49
C ASP A 73 -8.29 -4.31 -5.28
N TYR A 74 -9.20 -3.66 -4.59
CA TYR A 74 -10.25 -2.83 -5.18
C TYR A 74 -10.35 -1.43 -4.56
N TYR A 75 -9.24 -0.94 -4.02
CA TYR A 75 -9.16 0.41 -3.47
C TYR A 75 -7.76 1.01 -3.70
N THR A 76 -7.68 2.31 -3.58
CA THR A 76 -6.45 3.09 -3.78
C THR A 76 -6.23 4.02 -2.60
N VAL A 77 -4.99 4.14 -2.15
CA VAL A 77 -4.57 5.02 -1.05
C VAL A 77 -3.51 5.99 -1.56
N GLY A 78 -3.64 7.25 -1.17
CA GLY A 78 -2.68 8.31 -1.46
C GLY A 78 -2.21 8.99 -0.17
N LEU A 79 -0.90 9.16 -0.01
CA LEU A 79 -0.30 9.96 1.06
C LEU A 79 -0.07 11.38 0.55
N LYS A 80 -0.58 12.37 1.27
CA LYS A 80 -0.35 13.78 0.99
C LYS A 80 0.93 14.30 1.63
N ILE A 81 1.47 15.38 1.05
CA ILE A 81 2.69 16.05 1.54
C ILE A 81 2.57 16.57 2.99
N ASP A 82 1.36 16.86 3.44
CA ASP A 82 1.08 17.32 4.81
C ASP A 82 0.96 16.18 5.83
N GLY A 83 1.14 14.91 5.39
CA GLY A 83 1.05 13.72 6.24
C GLY A 83 -0.37 13.23 6.48
N THR A 84 -1.37 13.78 5.81
CA THR A 84 -2.73 13.21 5.76
C THR A 84 -2.84 12.14 4.67
N VAL A 85 -3.87 11.30 4.74
CA VAL A 85 -4.08 10.19 3.81
C VAL A 85 -5.47 10.29 3.18
N VAL A 86 -5.55 10.00 1.91
CA VAL A 86 -6.81 9.90 1.16
C VAL A 86 -6.97 8.48 0.63
N ALA A 87 -8.19 7.99 0.54
CA ALA A 87 -8.48 6.68 -0.05
C ALA A 87 -9.77 6.71 -0.86
N THR A 88 -9.87 5.82 -1.85
CA THR A 88 -11.07 5.64 -2.66
C THR A 88 -11.18 4.18 -3.11
N GLY A 89 -12.39 3.72 -3.36
CA GLY A 89 -12.67 2.37 -3.79
C GLY A 89 -13.55 1.60 -2.82
N ASP A 90 -13.36 0.28 -2.78
CA ASP A 90 -14.07 -0.58 -1.85
C ASP A 90 -13.74 -0.22 -0.40
N ASN A 91 -14.78 -0.10 0.42
CA ASN A 91 -14.69 0.18 1.85
C ASN A 91 -15.60 -0.74 2.68
N GLY A 92 -15.87 -1.93 2.16
CA GLY A 92 -16.76 -2.89 2.83
C GLY A 92 -16.24 -3.36 4.19
N ASP A 93 -14.95 -3.37 4.38
CA ASP A 93 -14.27 -3.74 5.62
C ASP A 93 -13.69 -2.53 6.39
N GLY A 94 -13.84 -1.30 5.88
CA GLY A 94 -13.28 -0.08 6.47
C GLY A 94 -11.84 0.21 6.04
N GLN A 95 -11.36 -0.40 4.95
CA GLN A 95 -9.98 -0.25 4.45
C GLN A 95 -9.66 1.16 3.94
N CYS A 96 -10.69 1.97 3.66
CA CYS A 96 -10.58 3.38 3.31
C CYS A 96 -10.84 4.35 4.49
N ASP A 97 -11.04 3.86 5.73
CA ASP A 97 -11.31 4.70 6.90
C ASP A 97 -10.02 5.35 7.43
N VAL A 98 -9.40 6.19 6.62
CA VAL A 98 -8.09 6.81 6.86
C VAL A 98 -8.15 8.33 7.12
N ASP A 99 -9.32 8.95 7.05
CA ASP A 99 -9.51 10.41 7.12
C ASP A 99 -8.99 11.06 8.41
N ALA A 100 -8.95 10.29 9.51
CA ALA A 100 -8.43 10.76 10.79
C ALA A 100 -6.89 10.64 10.92
N TRP A 101 -6.22 10.06 9.93
CA TRP A 101 -4.78 9.83 9.98
C TRP A 101 -4.00 11.11 9.73
N ASN A 102 -2.97 11.32 10.53
CA ASN A 102 -2.05 12.45 10.44
C ASN A 102 -0.65 12.00 10.81
N ASP A 103 0.33 12.82 10.47
CA ASP A 103 1.75 12.57 10.70
C ASP A 103 2.25 11.28 9.99
N ILE A 104 1.56 10.86 8.92
CA ILE A 104 1.91 9.67 8.15
C ILE A 104 3.11 9.97 7.23
N VAL A 105 4.07 9.07 7.21
CA VAL A 105 5.29 9.15 6.38
C VAL A 105 5.39 8.02 5.37
N ALA A 106 4.62 6.93 5.55
CA ALA A 106 4.52 5.85 4.57
C ALA A 106 3.15 5.15 4.68
N ILE A 107 2.68 4.63 3.56
CA ILE A 107 1.43 3.86 3.44
C ILE A 107 1.69 2.51 2.77
N SER A 108 0.91 1.50 3.11
CA SER A 108 0.90 0.21 2.42
C SER A 108 -0.51 -0.36 2.42
N ALA A 109 -1.03 -0.64 1.25
CA ALA A 109 -2.32 -1.27 1.04
C ALA A 109 -2.15 -2.78 0.79
N GLY A 110 -2.84 -3.59 1.56
CA GLY A 110 -3.02 -5.02 1.33
C GLY A 110 -4.27 -5.31 0.50
N GLU A 111 -4.78 -6.54 0.55
CA GLU A 111 -6.04 -6.90 -0.13
C GLU A 111 -7.21 -6.05 0.37
N SER A 112 -7.47 -6.08 1.69
CA SER A 112 -8.61 -5.39 2.34
C SER A 112 -8.21 -4.68 3.63
N HIS A 113 -6.93 -4.30 3.80
CA HIS A 113 -6.48 -3.52 4.94
C HIS A 113 -5.37 -2.56 4.54
N THR A 114 -5.31 -1.44 5.24
CA THR A 114 -4.36 -0.35 5.00
C THR A 114 -3.50 -0.14 6.23
N LEU A 115 -2.20 0.03 6.04
CA LEU A 115 -1.25 0.44 7.06
C LEU A 115 -0.75 1.86 6.80
N GLY A 116 -0.60 2.64 7.86
CA GLY A 116 0.05 3.94 7.87
C GLY A 116 1.18 3.99 8.90
N LEU A 117 2.40 4.24 8.45
CA LEU A 117 3.54 4.49 9.34
C LEU A 117 3.57 5.96 9.73
N LYS A 118 3.60 6.23 11.03
CA LYS A 118 3.75 7.58 11.56
C LYS A 118 5.21 8.01 11.69
N SER A 119 5.43 9.31 11.68
CA SER A 119 6.76 9.92 11.83
C SER A 119 7.45 9.59 13.17
N ASP A 120 6.70 9.19 14.20
CA ASP A 120 7.21 8.76 15.50
C ASP A 120 7.55 7.25 15.56
N GLY A 121 7.41 6.52 14.45
CA GLY A 121 7.68 5.09 14.36
C GLY A 121 6.56 4.19 14.87
N THR A 122 5.38 4.74 15.19
CA THR A 122 4.17 3.96 15.47
C THR A 122 3.41 3.67 14.17
N VAL A 123 2.49 2.70 14.20
CA VAL A 123 1.73 2.28 13.02
C VAL A 123 0.24 2.34 13.33
N VAL A 124 -0.54 2.85 12.38
CA VAL A 124 -2.00 2.80 12.36
C VAL A 124 -2.48 1.85 11.28
N ALA A 125 -3.65 1.26 11.45
CA ALA A 125 -4.25 0.37 10.48
C ALA A 125 -5.76 0.57 10.40
N ALA A 126 -6.31 0.31 9.22
CA ALA A 126 -7.75 0.30 8.95
C ALA A 126 -8.11 -0.86 8.04
N GLY A 127 -9.32 -1.38 8.13
CA GLY A 127 -9.81 -2.44 7.25
C GLY A 127 -10.05 -3.76 7.96
N TYR A 128 -10.08 -4.82 7.14
CA TYR A 128 -10.33 -6.18 7.58
C TYR A 128 -9.34 -6.62 8.67
N ASN A 129 -9.87 -7.20 9.75
CA ASN A 129 -9.07 -7.56 10.93
C ASN A 129 -9.49 -8.89 11.59
N LEU A 130 -10.12 -9.79 10.83
CA LEU A 130 -10.58 -11.07 11.39
C LEU A 130 -9.43 -11.94 11.90
N TYR A 131 -8.27 -11.85 11.28
CA TYR A 131 -7.06 -12.59 11.67
C TYR A 131 -6.08 -11.77 12.52
N GLY A 132 -6.41 -10.50 12.80
CA GLY A 132 -5.56 -9.62 13.60
C GLY A 132 -4.51 -8.86 12.79
N GLN A 133 -4.64 -8.74 11.47
CA GLN A 133 -3.69 -8.03 10.60
C GLN A 133 -3.63 -6.52 10.88
N CYS A 134 -4.65 -5.95 11.49
CA CYS A 134 -4.65 -4.55 11.96
C CYS A 134 -4.23 -4.41 13.44
N ASN A 135 -3.79 -5.48 14.12
CA ASN A 135 -3.36 -5.42 15.53
C ASN A 135 -1.92 -4.90 15.66
N VAL A 136 -1.69 -3.68 15.19
CA VAL A 136 -0.38 -3.02 15.10
C VAL A 136 -0.15 -1.94 16.16
N SER A 137 -1.12 -1.69 17.05
CA SER A 137 -1.10 -0.59 18.02
C SER A 137 0.06 -0.62 19.04
N PHE A 138 0.72 -1.77 19.19
CA PHE A 138 1.89 -1.94 20.06
C PHE A 138 3.22 -1.85 19.30
N TRP A 139 3.19 -1.63 17.99
CA TRP A 139 4.40 -1.49 17.19
C TRP A 139 5.03 -0.13 17.44
N ASN A 140 6.33 -0.13 17.66
CA ASN A 140 7.16 1.04 17.87
C ASN A 140 8.52 0.86 17.20
N ASP A 141 9.22 1.97 17.00
CA ASP A 141 10.52 2.01 16.33
C ASP A 141 10.47 1.47 14.89
N ILE A 142 9.30 1.51 14.27
CA ILE A 142 9.10 1.02 12.89
C ILE A 142 9.67 2.03 11.89
N VAL A 143 10.41 1.52 10.91
CA VAL A 143 11.01 2.30 9.81
C VAL A 143 10.46 1.91 8.44
N SER A 144 9.82 0.74 8.32
CA SER A 144 9.14 0.30 7.09
C SER A 144 7.97 -0.62 7.42
N ILE A 145 6.93 -0.56 6.60
CA ILE A 145 5.71 -1.37 6.71
C ILE A 145 5.42 -2.07 5.39
N SER A 146 4.80 -3.25 5.46
CA SER A 146 4.31 -3.97 4.28
C SER A 146 3.02 -4.71 4.64
N ALA A 147 1.93 -4.35 3.98
CA ALA A 147 0.66 -5.05 4.07
C ALA A 147 0.64 -6.19 3.04
N GLY A 148 0.35 -7.41 3.47
CA GLY A 148 0.26 -8.58 2.61
C GLY A 148 -1.04 -8.61 1.80
N GLY A 149 -1.01 -9.32 0.68
CA GLY A 149 -2.19 -9.53 -0.15
C GLY A 149 -3.28 -10.35 0.55
N TRP A 150 -2.93 -11.15 1.57
CA TRP A 150 -3.86 -11.89 2.42
C TRP A 150 -3.46 -11.64 3.87
N ASP A 151 -4.32 -11.24 4.68
CA ASP A 151 -4.46 -11.29 6.15
C ASP A 151 -3.19 -11.19 7.03
N HIS A 152 -2.07 -10.59 6.58
CA HIS A 152 -0.93 -10.31 7.45
C HIS A 152 -0.23 -8.99 7.13
N SER A 153 0.42 -8.45 8.14
CA SER A 153 1.17 -7.20 8.11
C SER A 153 2.57 -7.41 8.66
N LEU A 154 3.55 -6.73 8.08
CA LEU A 154 4.93 -6.70 8.55
C LEU A 154 5.36 -5.29 8.91
N GLY A 155 6.17 -5.16 9.96
CA GLY A 155 6.86 -3.96 10.36
C GLY A 155 8.35 -4.22 10.57
N LEU A 156 9.21 -3.49 9.86
CA LEU A 156 10.65 -3.51 10.08
C LEU A 156 11.00 -2.47 11.13
N LYS A 157 11.73 -2.89 12.15
CA LYS A 157 12.25 -1.99 13.18
C LYS A 157 13.59 -1.39 12.82
N SER A 158 13.91 -0.26 13.43
CA SER A 158 15.19 0.45 13.25
C SER A 158 16.42 -0.37 13.68
N ASP A 159 16.24 -1.40 14.50
CA ASP A 159 17.31 -2.32 14.94
C ASP A 159 17.50 -3.53 14.01
N GLY A 160 16.75 -3.59 12.89
CA GLY A 160 16.81 -4.68 11.93
C GLY A 160 16.00 -5.92 12.31
N THR A 161 15.21 -5.87 13.40
CA THR A 161 14.25 -6.93 13.71
C THR A 161 12.91 -6.68 13.01
N VAL A 162 12.08 -7.72 12.89
CA VAL A 162 10.78 -7.64 12.21
C VAL A 162 9.66 -8.05 13.16
N VAL A 163 8.56 -7.34 13.09
CA VAL A 163 7.30 -7.68 13.77
C VAL A 163 6.24 -8.03 12.73
N ALA A 164 5.33 -8.93 13.08
CA ALA A 164 4.22 -9.32 12.23
C ALA A 164 2.90 -9.36 13.00
N ALA A 165 1.81 -9.10 12.30
CA ALA A 165 0.44 -9.23 12.80
C ALA A 165 -0.42 -9.91 11.72
N GLY A 166 -1.39 -10.73 12.14
CA GLY A 166 -2.31 -11.37 11.21
C GLY A 166 -2.30 -12.89 11.28
N ASP A 167 -2.72 -13.51 10.17
CA ASP A 167 -2.80 -14.96 10.04
C ASP A 167 -1.42 -15.63 10.16
N LYS A 168 -1.38 -16.76 10.89
CA LYS A 168 -0.16 -17.54 11.17
C LYS A 168 -0.21 -18.95 10.58
N TRP A 169 -1.29 -19.29 9.90
CA TRP A 169 -1.57 -20.69 9.50
C TRP A 169 -0.51 -21.29 8.58
N ARG A 170 0.21 -20.49 7.84
CA ARG A 170 1.24 -20.92 6.89
C ARG A 170 2.64 -20.47 7.26
N GLY A 171 2.81 -19.91 8.46
CA GLY A 171 4.09 -19.38 8.93
C GLY A 171 4.44 -18.01 8.39
N GLN A 172 3.51 -17.30 7.73
CA GLN A 172 3.75 -15.96 7.17
C GLN A 172 4.10 -14.91 8.22
N CYS A 173 3.76 -15.16 9.49
CA CYS A 173 4.14 -14.32 10.62
C CYS A 173 5.30 -14.87 11.47
N ASP A 174 5.97 -15.94 11.06
CA ASP A 174 7.07 -16.57 11.82
C ASP A 174 8.39 -15.79 11.58
N VAL A 175 8.44 -14.55 12.05
CA VAL A 175 9.53 -13.60 11.83
C VAL A 175 10.35 -13.29 13.09
N GLU A 176 10.02 -13.91 14.23
CA GLU A 176 10.61 -13.58 15.55
C GLU A 176 12.14 -13.80 15.63
N THR A 177 12.70 -14.62 14.74
CA THR A 177 14.14 -14.89 14.68
C THR A 177 14.88 -14.03 13.65
N TRP A 178 14.15 -13.19 12.92
CA TRP A 178 14.73 -12.34 11.89
C TRP A 178 15.50 -11.18 12.54
N ASN A 179 16.73 -11.00 12.11
CA ASN A 179 17.63 -9.91 12.55
C ASN A 179 18.49 -9.46 11.38
N ASP A 180 19.09 -8.29 11.50
CA ASP A 180 19.90 -7.66 10.45
C ASP A 180 19.14 -7.47 9.13
N ILE A 181 17.80 -7.32 9.19
CA ILE A 181 16.96 -7.11 8.01
C ILE A 181 17.05 -5.66 7.55
N ALA A 182 17.26 -5.46 6.25
CA ALA A 182 17.34 -4.15 5.60
C ALA A 182 16.06 -3.77 4.84
N ALA A 183 15.25 -4.75 4.43
CA ALA A 183 13.98 -4.51 3.73
C ALA A 183 13.02 -5.68 3.96
N ILE A 184 11.72 -5.39 3.91
CA ILE A 184 10.64 -6.37 4.06
C ILE A 184 9.66 -6.30 2.89
N SER A 185 9.04 -7.43 2.56
CA SER A 185 7.92 -7.50 1.63
C SER A 185 6.97 -8.62 2.06
N ALA A 186 5.71 -8.27 2.23
CA ALA A 186 4.63 -9.22 2.49
C ALA A 186 3.97 -9.61 1.15
N GLY A 187 3.96 -10.90 0.86
CA GLY A 187 3.22 -11.48 -0.27
C GLY A 187 1.80 -11.86 0.11
N GLY A 188 1.15 -12.74 -0.65
CA GLY A 188 -0.16 -13.28 -0.30
C GLY A 188 -0.09 -14.13 0.97
N LEU A 189 0.75 -15.18 0.96
CA LEU A 189 0.85 -16.19 2.02
C LEU A 189 2.30 -16.43 2.49
N HIS A 190 3.20 -15.50 2.25
CA HIS A 190 4.61 -15.59 2.65
C HIS A 190 5.18 -14.21 2.92
N SER A 191 6.27 -14.15 3.66
CA SER A 191 7.02 -12.94 3.98
C SER A 191 8.45 -13.06 3.51
N LEU A 192 9.04 -11.95 3.07
CA LEU A 192 10.43 -11.87 2.66
C LEU A 192 11.15 -10.81 3.50
N GLY A 193 12.38 -11.10 3.89
CA GLY A 193 13.34 -10.18 4.50
C GLY A 193 14.68 -10.24 3.75
N LEU A 194 15.25 -9.08 3.46
CA LEU A 194 16.54 -8.91 2.83
C LEU A 194 17.55 -8.42 3.87
#